data_c728ba487e78a6f55232473feda3df08
#
_entry.id   c728ba487e78a6f55232473feda3df08
#
_cell.length_a   1.000
_cell.length_b   1.000
_cell.length_c   1.000
_cell.angle_alpha   90.00
_cell.angle_beta   90.00
_cell.angle_gamma   90.00
#
_symmetry.space_group_name_H-M   'P 1'
#
loop_
_entity.id
_entity.type
_entity.pdbx_description
1 polymer ?
#
loop_
_entity_poly.entity_id
_entity_poly.type
_entity_poly.pdbx_seq_one_letter_code
_entity_poly.pdbx_strand_id
1 'polypeptide(L)' 'MKEKVIYSKRIATELRKRGCIFLRLGVNENFPQFNTYIFQQDEKLESALQELTNKR' A
#
# COMPACT_ATOMS: atom_id res chain seq x y z
N MET A 1 11.57 -1.07 -11.97
CA MET A 1 10.88 -1.49 -10.75
C MET A 1 9.58 -0.72 -10.60
N LYS A 2 8.51 -1.39 -10.29
CA LYS A 2 7.21 -0.75 -10.19
C LYS A 2 6.86 -0.41 -8.76
N GLU A 3 6.09 0.64 -8.61
CA GLU A 3 5.63 1.09 -7.31
C GLU A 3 4.12 1.12 -7.28
N LYS A 4 3.59 0.84 -6.11
CA LYS A 4 2.15 0.85 -5.91
C LYS A 4 1.82 1.89 -4.84
N VAL A 5 0.89 2.78 -5.15
CA VAL A 5 0.45 3.81 -4.21
C VAL A 5 -0.75 3.29 -3.43
N ILE A 6 -0.62 3.29 -2.12
CA ILE A 6 -1.70 2.86 -1.23
C ILE A 6 -2.21 4.09 -0.49
N TYR A 7 -3.49 4.36 -0.61
CA TYR A 7 -4.07 5.54 0.00
C TYR A 7 -4.60 5.31 1.40
N SER A 8 -4.82 4.06 1.77
CA SER A 8 -5.41 3.72 3.04
C SER A 8 -4.33 3.35 4.05
N LYS A 9 -4.31 4.06 5.17
CA LYS A 9 -3.37 3.74 6.23
C LYS A 9 -3.59 2.33 6.76
N ARG A 10 -4.86 1.94 6.87
CA ARG A 10 -5.20 0.62 7.36
C ARG A 10 -4.64 -0.46 6.47
N ILE A 11 -4.84 -0.31 5.16
CA ILE A 11 -4.32 -1.28 4.21
C ILE A 11 -2.80 -1.31 4.25
N ALA A 12 -2.19 -0.13 4.31
CA ALA A 12 -0.73 -0.05 4.35
C ALA A 12 -0.18 -0.77 5.56
N THR A 13 -0.82 -0.60 6.71
CA THR A 13 -0.39 -1.26 7.92
C THR A 13 -0.45 -2.77 7.77
N GLU A 14 -1.54 -3.26 7.19
CA GLU A 14 -1.68 -4.70 6.99
C GLU A 14 -0.64 -5.23 6.01
N LEU A 15 -0.37 -4.47 4.96
CA LEU A 15 0.63 -4.90 3.99
C LEU A 15 2.00 -5.02 4.63
N ARG A 16 2.34 -4.09 5.50
CA ARG A 16 3.63 -4.15 6.20
C ARG A 16 3.70 -5.36 7.11
N LYS A 17 2.61 -5.67 7.78
CA LYS A 17 2.58 -6.84 8.64
C LYS A 17 2.77 -8.13 7.85
N ARG A 18 2.36 -8.14 6.61
CA ARG A 18 2.48 -9.31 5.77
C ARG A 18 3.84 -9.41 5.09
N GLY A 19 4.72 -8.45 5.35
CA GLY A 19 6.07 -8.51 4.82
C GLY A 19 6.23 -7.85 3.46
N CYS A 20 5.25 -7.06 3.03
CA CYS A 20 5.39 -6.30 1.79
C CYS A 20 6.42 -5.21 1.97
N ILE A 21 7.10 -4.85 0.89
CA ILE A 21 8.20 -3.91 0.96
C ILE A 21 7.68 -2.49 0.88
N PHE A 22 7.81 -1.76 1.98
CA PHE A 22 7.44 -0.36 2.05
C PHE A 22 8.63 0.49 1.60
N LEU A 23 8.41 1.36 0.62
CA LEU A 23 9.48 2.17 0.06
C LEU A 23 9.58 3.54 0.71
N ARG A 24 8.46 4.26 0.74
CA ARG A 24 8.46 5.60 1.29
C ARG A 24 7.04 6.14 1.39
N LEU A 25 6.91 7.25 2.09
CA LEU A 25 5.64 7.96 2.13
C LEU A 25 5.55 8.88 0.91
N GLY A 26 4.34 9.03 0.39
CA GLY A 26 4.10 9.93 -0.71
C GLY A 26 3.14 11.03 -0.32
N VAL A 27 2.84 11.90 -1.27
CA VAL A 27 1.92 13.01 -1.05
C VAL A 27 0.62 12.74 -1.78
N ASN A 28 -0.51 12.97 -1.10
CA ASN A 28 -1.82 12.88 -1.71
C ASN A 28 -2.14 14.23 -2.30
N GLU A 29 -2.15 14.33 -3.64
CA GLU A 29 -2.34 15.60 -4.31
C GLU A 29 -3.73 16.18 -4.07
N ASN A 30 -4.72 15.31 -3.93
CA ASN A 30 -6.09 15.75 -3.71
C ASN A 30 -6.34 16.17 -2.28
N PHE A 31 -5.68 15.55 -1.34
CA PHE A 31 -5.83 15.83 0.08
C PHE A 31 -4.46 15.92 0.73
N PRO A 32 -3.80 17.07 0.62
CA PRO A 32 -2.41 17.20 1.06
C PRO A 32 -2.19 16.87 2.54
N GLN A 33 -3.24 16.96 3.35
CA GLN A 33 -3.12 16.63 4.76
C GLN A 33 -2.98 15.14 5.01
N PHE A 34 -3.23 14.31 4.00
CA PHE A 34 -3.09 12.86 4.12
C PHE A 34 -1.89 12.39 3.31
N ASN A 35 -1.15 11.45 3.87
CA ASN A 35 -0.03 10.85 3.17
C ASN A 35 -0.49 9.60 2.43
N THR A 36 0.25 9.28 1.38
CA THR A 36 0.09 7.99 0.73
C THR A 36 1.27 7.10 1.14
N TYR A 37 1.16 5.83 0.83
CA TYR A 37 2.18 4.86 1.21
C TYR A 37 2.63 4.14 -0.06
N ILE A 38 3.92 4.26 -0.37
CA ILE A 38 4.47 3.71 -1.60
C ILE A 38 5.12 2.38 -1.31
N PHE A 39 4.63 1.33 -1.95
CA PHE A 39 5.16 -0.01 -1.80
C PHE A 39 5.74 -0.50 -3.10
N GLN A 40 6.72 -1.39 -3.00
CA GLN A 40 7.21 -2.06 -4.18
C GLN A 40 6.14 -3.01 -4.70
N GLN A 41 5.83 -2.91 -5.99
CA GLN A 41 4.80 -3.76 -6.57
C GLN A 41 5.42 -5.07 -7.00
N ASP A 42 5.03 -6.15 -6.32
CA ASP A 42 5.50 -7.48 -6.64
C ASP A 42 4.35 -8.46 -6.36
N GLU A 43 4.62 -9.74 -6.55
CA GLU A 43 3.59 -10.75 -6.37
C GLU A 43 3.07 -10.80 -4.95
N LYS A 44 3.96 -10.63 -3.99
CA LYS A 44 3.55 -10.65 -2.60
C LYS A 44 2.58 -9.52 -2.29
N LEU A 45 2.88 -8.34 -2.80
CA LEU A 45 1.99 -7.20 -2.59
C LEU A 45 0.64 -7.43 -3.23
N GLU A 46 0.63 -7.92 -4.46
CA GLU A 46 -0.63 -8.13 -5.15
C GLU A 46 -1.47 -9.19 -4.48
N SER A 47 -0.85 -10.25 -4.01
CA SER A 47 -1.56 -11.27 -3.26
C SER A 47 -2.17 -10.71 -2.00
N ALA A 48 -1.39 -9.94 -1.27
CA ALA A 48 -1.87 -9.36 -0.02
C ALA A 48 -3.01 -8.39 -0.27
N LEU A 49 -2.88 -7.56 -1.31
CA LEU A 49 -3.94 -6.63 -1.64
C LEU A 49 -5.22 -7.35 -2.01
N GLN A 50 -5.10 -8.42 -2.77
CA GLN A 50 -6.26 -9.18 -3.17
C GLN A 50 -6.95 -9.76 -1.95
N GLU A 51 -6.19 -10.28 -1.01
CA GLU A 51 -6.76 -10.79 0.22
C GLU A 51 -7.49 -9.72 1.01
N LEU A 52 -6.86 -8.55 1.11
CA LEU A 52 -7.42 -7.49 1.93
C LEU A 52 -8.65 -6.86 1.31
N THR A 53 -8.69 -6.77 -0.02
CA THR A 53 -9.80 -6.12 -0.70
C THR A 53 -10.88 -7.09 -1.13
N ASN A 54 -10.55 -8.37 -1.22
CA ASN A 54 -11.50 -9.39 -1.64
C ASN A 54 -12.13 -10.07 -0.44
N LYS A 55 -12.57 -9.27 0.50
CA LYS A 55 -13.08 -9.79 1.73
C LYS A 55 -14.58 -9.96 1.66
N ARG A 56 -15.07 -10.99 2.26
CA ARG A 56 -16.50 -11.18 2.23
C ARG A 56 -17.01 -11.65 3.52
#